data_3dbfe8ef1b2576dba0104bc4058c6fb3
#
_entry.id   3dbfe8ef1b2576dba0104bc4058c6fb3
#
_cell.length_a   1.000
_cell.length_b   1.000
_cell.length_c   1.000
_cell.angle_alpha   90.00
_cell.angle_beta   90.00
_cell.angle_gamma   90.00
#
_symmetry.space_group_name_H-M   'P 1'
#
loop_
_entity.id
_entity.type
_entity.pdbx_description
1 polymer ?
#
loop_
_entity_poly.entity_id
_entity_poly.type
_entity_poly.pdbx_seq_one_letter_code
_entity_poly.pdbx_strand_id
1 'polypeptide(L)'
;MGLHSLLLCADDKVVRLVRRALGDLEIDVEHCNDPDAAIRHLTRRRFEAVIVDCDDHFVAGKVFASVRSAPCNKQAIAVALIGEQQDIRSAFGLGAHFVLYKPFSAERAKGSFRAARALMKCERRRNTRVAVEIAVNLTGLGKTAQRIVTSDLSEGGLAVQLPTRARKKGSLRVKFSLPGTDHVVDCAAEVAWENPGLHTGIRFVDLTREQRTYLKSWVTRHCPEIEKEDPPVPCKLTDLSPGGCYLEMPSPFPVRSRVLIQMRNSDLSLHVEGVVRVMHPETGMGVEFLQSTGQQRQQVEKFIHSLKNVASAQPELEVEPEGMEESCEPAPTAGGDDDDSLLELFRRGAELKAEDFHRELKKQRGSRGEAANAATL
;
A
#
# COMPACT_ATOMS: atom_id res chain seq x y z
N MET A 1 -0.30 -0.40 22.75
CA MET A 1 -0.82 -1.75 22.34
C MET A 1 0.00 -2.25 21.17
N GLY A 2 0.58 -3.48 21.27
CA GLY A 2 1.41 -4.09 20.21
C GLY A 2 0.60 -4.44 18.95
N LEU A 3 1.29 -4.81 17.88
CA LEU A 3 0.68 -5.38 16.68
C LEU A 3 0.19 -6.79 16.98
N HIS A 4 -1.00 -7.15 16.48
CA HIS A 4 -1.61 -8.47 16.70
C HIS A 4 -1.80 -9.20 15.38
N SER A 5 -1.44 -10.48 15.36
CA SER A 5 -1.63 -11.35 14.21
C SER A 5 -2.41 -12.61 14.58
N LEU A 6 -3.22 -13.13 13.65
CA LEU A 6 -3.87 -14.42 13.73
C LEU A 6 -3.08 -15.43 12.91
N LEU A 7 -2.72 -16.58 13.50
CA LEU A 7 -2.06 -17.68 12.79
C LEU A 7 -2.99 -18.90 12.77
N LEU A 8 -3.40 -19.33 11.57
CA LEU A 8 -4.08 -20.59 11.34
C LEU A 8 -3.07 -21.61 10.77
N CYS A 9 -2.66 -22.57 11.56
CA CYS A 9 -1.73 -23.61 11.15
C CYS A 9 -1.83 -24.79 12.12
N ALA A 10 -1.83 -26.02 11.60
CA ALA A 10 -1.87 -27.25 12.39
C ALA A 10 -0.47 -27.83 12.67
N ASP A 11 0.57 -27.41 11.95
CA ASP A 11 1.94 -27.90 12.16
C ASP A 11 2.63 -27.15 13.30
N ASP A 12 2.84 -27.83 14.43
CA ASP A 12 3.52 -27.28 15.62
C ASP A 12 4.94 -26.77 15.34
N LYS A 13 5.66 -27.33 14.37
CA LYS A 13 7.00 -26.85 14.02
C LYS A 13 6.92 -25.50 13.33
N VAL A 14 6.01 -25.36 12.37
CA VAL A 14 5.74 -24.10 11.67
C VAL A 14 5.24 -23.04 12.66
N VAL A 15 4.30 -23.39 13.54
CA VAL A 15 3.78 -22.49 14.58
C VAL A 15 4.90 -21.95 15.47
N ARG A 16 5.83 -22.80 15.93
CA ARG A 16 6.97 -22.35 16.75
C ARG A 16 7.89 -21.40 15.99
N LEU A 17 8.18 -21.68 14.72
CA LEU A 17 9.04 -20.83 13.88
C LEU A 17 8.39 -19.46 13.62
N VAL A 18 7.10 -19.44 13.28
CA VAL A 18 6.35 -18.19 13.03
C VAL A 18 6.26 -17.36 14.31
N ARG A 19 5.91 -17.98 15.45
CA ARG A 19 5.85 -17.28 16.75
C ARG A 19 7.19 -16.67 17.13
N ARG A 20 8.29 -17.39 16.92
CA ARG A 20 9.63 -16.86 17.19
C ARG A 20 9.94 -15.67 16.30
N ALA A 21 9.73 -15.80 14.98
CA ALA A 21 10.01 -14.73 14.01
C ALA A 21 9.18 -13.47 14.28
N LEU A 22 7.90 -13.62 14.62
CA LEU A 22 7.00 -12.50 14.95
C LEU A 22 7.28 -11.91 16.32
N GLY A 23 7.60 -12.73 17.33
CA GLY A 23 8.01 -12.27 18.65
C GLY A 23 9.27 -11.40 18.61
N ASP A 24 10.28 -11.77 17.80
CA ASP A 24 11.46 -10.95 17.54
C ASP A 24 11.14 -9.58 16.89
N LEU A 25 9.96 -9.45 16.30
CA LEU A 25 9.45 -8.24 15.69
C LEU A 25 8.37 -7.53 16.54
N GLU A 26 8.21 -7.95 17.80
CA GLU A 26 7.23 -7.38 18.74
C GLU A 26 5.77 -7.48 18.23
N ILE A 27 5.45 -8.58 17.53
CA ILE A 27 4.11 -8.87 17.03
C ILE A 27 3.52 -10.03 17.83
N ASP A 28 2.40 -9.79 18.48
CA ASP A 28 1.66 -10.81 19.22
C ASP A 28 0.97 -11.79 18.28
N VAL A 29 1.00 -13.09 18.61
CA VAL A 29 0.41 -14.14 17.76
C VAL A 29 -0.69 -14.87 18.51
N GLU A 30 -1.91 -14.73 18.06
CA GLU A 30 -3.04 -15.58 18.43
C GLU A 30 -3.08 -16.78 17.47
N HIS A 31 -2.93 -17.99 17.99
CA HIS A 31 -2.86 -19.21 17.21
C HIS A 31 -4.17 -19.99 17.28
N CYS A 32 -4.63 -20.42 16.12
CA CYS A 32 -5.76 -21.33 15.93
C CYS A 32 -5.32 -22.52 15.06
N ASN A 33 -5.84 -23.71 15.37
CA ASN A 33 -5.73 -24.90 14.53
C ASN A 33 -7.06 -25.27 13.86
N ASP A 34 -8.16 -24.60 14.24
CA ASP A 34 -9.50 -24.77 13.69
C ASP A 34 -9.90 -23.56 12.85
N PRO A 35 -10.24 -23.75 11.54
CA PRO A 35 -10.66 -22.68 10.65
C PRO A 35 -11.91 -21.93 11.11
N ASP A 36 -12.88 -22.62 11.68
CA ASP A 36 -14.10 -21.98 12.14
C ASP A 36 -13.86 -21.11 13.37
N ALA A 37 -12.94 -21.53 14.26
CA ALA A 37 -12.48 -20.68 15.35
C ALA A 37 -11.78 -19.44 14.81
N ALA A 38 -10.89 -19.58 13.83
CA ALA A 38 -10.19 -18.44 13.20
C ALA A 38 -11.21 -17.45 12.62
N ILE A 39 -12.24 -17.90 11.89
CA ILE A 39 -13.29 -17.05 11.33
C ILE A 39 -14.07 -16.33 12.43
N ARG A 40 -14.40 -17.03 13.54
CA ARG A 40 -15.06 -16.39 14.69
C ARG A 40 -14.20 -15.30 15.33
N HIS A 41 -12.89 -15.51 15.43
CA HIS A 41 -11.95 -14.49 15.94
C HIS A 41 -11.90 -13.28 14.99
N LEU A 42 -11.82 -13.50 13.68
CA LEU A 42 -11.80 -12.45 12.65
C LEU A 42 -13.04 -11.56 12.64
N THR A 43 -14.20 -12.10 13.03
CA THR A 43 -15.45 -11.30 13.11
C THR A 43 -15.56 -10.46 14.38
N ARG A 44 -14.81 -10.82 15.44
CA ARG A 44 -14.96 -10.21 16.77
C ARG A 44 -13.79 -9.32 17.18
N ARG A 45 -12.60 -9.57 16.61
CA ARG A 45 -11.36 -8.91 16.98
C ARG A 45 -10.67 -8.36 15.75
N ARG A 46 -9.89 -7.31 15.98
CA ARG A 46 -9.04 -6.73 14.96
C ARG A 46 -7.66 -7.38 15.00
N PHE A 47 -7.15 -7.71 13.83
CA PHE A 47 -5.79 -8.17 13.61
C PHE A 47 -5.13 -7.32 12.52
N GLU A 48 -3.88 -6.97 12.68
CA GLU A 48 -3.09 -6.28 11.67
C GLU A 48 -2.57 -7.24 10.59
N ALA A 49 -2.38 -8.53 10.94
CA ALA A 49 -2.06 -9.57 9.97
C ALA A 49 -2.82 -10.87 10.21
N VAL A 50 -3.04 -11.63 9.15
CA VAL A 50 -3.62 -12.98 9.19
C VAL A 50 -2.71 -13.90 8.39
N ILE A 51 -2.19 -14.92 9.05
CA ILE A 51 -1.24 -15.89 8.51
C ILE A 51 -1.96 -17.23 8.41
N VAL A 52 -2.05 -17.78 7.20
CA VAL A 52 -2.83 -19.00 6.94
C VAL A 52 -1.94 -20.05 6.30
N ASP A 53 -1.95 -21.25 6.87
CA ASP A 53 -1.41 -22.43 6.22
C ASP A 53 -2.33 -22.86 5.07
N CYS A 54 -1.78 -22.89 3.86
CA CYS A 54 -2.55 -23.13 2.64
C CYS A 54 -2.46 -24.59 2.15
N ASP A 55 -2.07 -25.55 3.00
CA ASP A 55 -2.07 -26.97 2.62
C ASP A 55 -3.47 -27.43 2.14
N ASP A 56 -4.52 -26.90 2.76
CA ASP A 56 -5.89 -26.99 2.26
C ASP A 56 -6.32 -25.65 1.60
N HIS A 57 -6.31 -25.59 0.29
CA HIS A 57 -6.67 -24.43 -0.50
C HIS A 57 -8.12 -23.95 -0.28
N PHE A 58 -9.06 -24.88 -0.06
CA PHE A 58 -10.45 -24.53 0.15
C PHE A 58 -10.66 -23.87 1.51
N VAL A 59 -10.02 -24.39 2.53
CA VAL A 59 -10.02 -23.80 3.89
C VAL A 59 -9.36 -22.42 3.87
N ALA A 60 -8.17 -22.32 3.26
CA ALA A 60 -7.44 -21.06 3.14
C ALA A 60 -8.28 -19.99 2.42
N GLY A 61 -8.94 -20.36 1.32
CA GLY A 61 -9.82 -19.47 0.57
C GLY A 61 -11.00 -18.94 1.41
N LYS A 62 -11.63 -19.78 2.21
CA LYS A 62 -12.71 -19.35 3.13
C LYS A 62 -12.20 -18.35 4.17
N VAL A 63 -11.03 -18.60 4.76
CA VAL A 63 -10.46 -17.72 5.78
C VAL A 63 -10.09 -16.37 5.17
N PHE A 64 -9.38 -16.33 4.02
CA PHE A 64 -9.05 -15.07 3.36
C PHE A 64 -10.29 -14.30 2.90
N ALA A 65 -11.31 -14.95 2.37
CA ALA A 65 -12.60 -14.32 2.06
C ALA A 65 -13.25 -13.71 3.31
N SER A 66 -13.18 -14.40 4.45
CA SER A 66 -13.68 -13.88 5.73
C SER A 66 -12.90 -12.67 6.23
N VAL A 67 -11.58 -12.62 6.03
CA VAL A 67 -10.74 -11.44 6.32
C VAL A 67 -11.24 -10.23 5.54
N ARG A 68 -11.48 -10.38 4.23
CA ARG A 68 -11.92 -9.28 3.36
C ARG A 68 -13.35 -8.83 3.61
N SER A 69 -14.24 -9.73 4.05
CA SER A 69 -15.62 -9.40 4.38
C SER A 69 -15.79 -8.80 5.78
N ALA A 70 -14.85 -9.06 6.71
CA ALA A 70 -14.90 -8.52 8.07
C ALA A 70 -14.50 -7.02 8.10
N PRO A 71 -15.40 -6.11 8.48
CA PRO A 71 -15.12 -4.65 8.43
C PRO A 71 -13.87 -4.22 9.20
N CYS A 72 -13.57 -4.91 10.32
CA CYS A 72 -12.41 -4.60 11.16
C CYS A 72 -11.08 -5.18 10.61
N ASN A 73 -11.14 -6.19 9.73
CA ASN A 73 -9.97 -6.93 9.24
C ASN A 73 -9.77 -6.85 7.72
N LYS A 74 -10.63 -6.17 6.97
CA LYS A 74 -10.53 -6.09 5.50
C LYS A 74 -9.20 -5.57 4.97
N GLN A 75 -8.48 -4.79 5.78
CA GLN A 75 -7.16 -4.23 5.46
C GLN A 75 -6.01 -4.98 6.16
N ALA A 76 -6.31 -6.08 6.87
CA ALA A 76 -5.28 -6.90 7.49
C ALA A 76 -4.33 -7.47 6.42
N ILE A 77 -3.04 -7.51 6.76
CA ILE A 77 -2.01 -8.07 5.88
C ILE A 77 -2.16 -9.59 5.87
N ALA A 78 -2.44 -10.15 4.70
CA ALA A 78 -2.66 -11.58 4.51
C ALA A 78 -1.34 -12.27 4.11
N VAL A 79 -0.95 -13.30 4.83
CA VAL A 79 0.27 -14.09 4.57
C VAL A 79 -0.12 -15.54 4.36
N ALA A 80 0.29 -16.13 3.24
CA ALA A 80 0.09 -17.54 2.93
C ALA A 80 1.37 -18.33 3.23
N LEU A 81 1.22 -19.42 3.98
CA LEU A 81 2.27 -20.43 4.13
C LEU A 81 1.97 -21.54 3.14
N ILE A 82 2.86 -21.80 2.18
CA ILE A 82 2.67 -22.80 1.12
C ILE A 82 3.80 -23.83 1.09
N GLY A 83 3.48 -25.05 0.66
CA GLY A 83 4.47 -26.09 0.36
C GLY A 83 5.18 -25.87 -0.97
N GLU A 84 6.33 -26.54 -1.18
CA GLU A 84 7.12 -26.44 -2.42
C GLU A 84 6.37 -26.84 -3.70
N GLN A 85 5.35 -27.70 -3.58
CA GLN A 85 4.55 -28.16 -4.72
C GLN A 85 3.36 -27.27 -5.03
N GLN A 86 3.11 -26.25 -4.22
CA GLN A 86 1.97 -25.37 -4.39
C GLN A 86 2.35 -24.15 -5.24
N ASP A 87 1.42 -23.76 -6.11
CA ASP A 87 1.62 -22.61 -6.98
C ASP A 87 1.43 -21.28 -6.21
N ILE A 88 2.45 -20.46 -6.25
CA ILE A 88 2.41 -19.10 -5.67
C ILE A 88 1.24 -18.27 -6.22
N ARG A 89 0.86 -18.49 -7.48
CA ARG A 89 -0.27 -17.83 -8.15
C ARG A 89 -1.57 -18.11 -7.45
N SER A 90 -1.74 -19.35 -7.06
CA SER A 90 -2.92 -19.78 -6.33
C SER A 90 -3.04 -19.05 -5.00
N ALA A 91 -1.95 -18.91 -4.24
CA ALA A 91 -1.93 -18.18 -2.98
C ALA A 91 -2.30 -16.69 -3.15
N PHE A 92 -1.75 -16.03 -4.17
CA PHE A 92 -2.13 -14.64 -4.49
C PHE A 92 -3.57 -14.54 -5.00
N GLY A 93 -4.04 -15.52 -5.77
CA GLY A 93 -5.43 -15.62 -6.22
C GLY A 93 -6.43 -15.75 -5.06
N LEU A 94 -6.04 -16.34 -3.95
CA LEU A 94 -6.82 -16.39 -2.71
C LEU A 94 -6.83 -15.05 -1.94
N GLY A 95 -6.02 -14.08 -2.35
CA GLY A 95 -5.93 -12.75 -1.72
C GLY A 95 -4.79 -12.61 -0.71
N ALA A 96 -3.80 -13.49 -0.73
CA ALA A 96 -2.57 -13.30 0.05
C ALA A 96 -1.78 -12.09 -0.46
N HIS A 97 -1.17 -11.35 0.44
CA HIS A 97 -0.23 -10.27 0.12
C HIS A 97 1.21 -10.79 0.09
N PHE A 98 1.55 -11.65 1.04
CA PHE A 98 2.86 -12.30 1.15
C PHE A 98 2.71 -13.81 1.06
N VAL A 99 3.76 -14.44 0.56
CA VAL A 99 3.88 -15.90 0.49
C VAL A 99 5.18 -16.33 1.12
N LEU A 100 5.13 -17.34 1.97
CA LEU A 100 6.28 -17.95 2.62
C LEU A 100 6.30 -19.45 2.31
N TYR A 101 7.38 -19.92 1.67
CA TYR A 101 7.52 -21.33 1.29
C TYR A 101 8.00 -22.20 2.46
N LYS A 102 7.29 -23.28 2.74
CA LYS A 102 7.70 -24.34 3.66
C LYS A 102 8.63 -25.35 2.95
N PRO A 103 9.72 -25.83 3.58
CA PRO A 103 10.23 -25.43 4.89
C PRO A 103 10.98 -24.09 4.86
N PHE A 104 10.84 -23.27 5.90
CA PHE A 104 11.59 -22.03 6.05
C PHE A 104 12.33 -21.96 7.38
N SER A 105 13.42 -21.20 7.42
CA SER A 105 14.12 -20.86 8.64
C SER A 105 13.47 -19.65 9.34
N ALA A 106 13.74 -19.50 10.64
CA ALA A 106 13.28 -18.33 11.38
C ALA A 106 13.81 -17.01 10.79
N GLU A 107 15.05 -17.00 10.28
CA GLU A 107 15.67 -15.84 9.65
C GLU A 107 14.94 -15.43 8.36
N ARG A 108 14.61 -16.42 7.53
CA ARG A 108 13.86 -16.20 6.29
C ARG A 108 12.45 -15.67 6.57
N ALA A 109 11.76 -16.27 7.53
CA ALA A 109 10.46 -15.80 7.99
C ALA A 109 10.54 -14.36 8.52
N LYS A 110 11.55 -14.06 9.35
CA LYS A 110 11.77 -12.72 9.92
C LYS A 110 12.02 -11.67 8.81
N GLY A 111 12.77 -12.02 7.77
CA GLY A 111 12.95 -11.15 6.59
C GLY A 111 11.61 -10.75 5.97
N SER A 112 10.78 -11.74 5.60
CA SER A 112 9.46 -11.49 5.01
C SER A 112 8.51 -10.73 5.96
N PHE A 113 8.53 -11.06 7.25
CA PHE A 113 7.69 -10.37 8.23
C PHE A 113 8.12 -8.94 8.56
N ARG A 114 9.36 -8.52 8.28
CA ARG A 114 9.77 -7.10 8.40
C ARG A 114 8.98 -6.21 7.45
N ALA A 115 8.85 -6.60 6.18
CA ALA A 115 8.05 -5.85 5.21
C ALA A 115 6.56 -5.85 5.61
N ALA A 116 6.04 -7.00 6.06
CA ALA A 116 4.68 -7.10 6.58
C ALA A 116 4.45 -6.18 7.79
N ARG A 117 5.40 -6.16 8.76
CA ARG A 117 5.34 -5.28 9.95
C ARG A 117 5.28 -3.81 9.57
N ALA A 118 6.12 -3.37 8.65
CA ALA A 118 6.12 -1.99 8.20
C ALA A 118 4.75 -1.59 7.61
N LEU A 119 4.15 -2.47 6.80
CA LEU A 119 2.80 -2.27 6.27
C LEU A 119 1.72 -2.33 7.37
N MET A 120 1.81 -3.26 8.33
CA MET A 120 0.87 -3.35 9.47
C MET A 120 0.86 -2.03 10.26
N LYS A 121 2.03 -1.47 10.56
CA LYS A 121 2.16 -0.17 11.24
C LYS A 121 1.53 0.96 10.41
N CYS A 122 1.81 0.97 9.13
CA CYS A 122 1.27 1.96 8.20
C CYS A 122 -0.26 1.89 8.13
N GLU A 123 -0.84 0.70 7.91
CA GLU A 123 -2.28 0.51 7.85
C GLU A 123 -2.96 0.80 9.20
N ARG A 124 -2.34 0.44 10.32
CA ARG A 124 -2.83 0.78 11.65
C ARG A 124 -2.92 2.29 11.84
N ARG A 125 -1.86 3.02 11.51
CA ARG A 125 -1.82 4.48 11.60
C ARG A 125 -2.87 5.14 10.71
N ARG A 126 -2.99 4.71 9.43
CA ARG A 126 -4.00 5.24 8.50
C ARG A 126 -5.43 5.04 8.98
N ASN A 127 -5.68 3.95 9.73
CA ASN A 127 -6.98 3.64 10.30
C ASN A 127 -7.19 4.23 11.69
N THR A 128 -6.15 4.81 12.31
CA THR A 128 -6.26 5.45 13.62
C THR A 128 -7.03 6.76 13.48
N ARG A 129 -8.03 6.92 14.33
CA ARG A 129 -8.90 8.11 14.37
C ARG A 129 -8.72 8.82 15.68
N VAL A 130 -8.46 10.11 15.59
CA VAL A 130 -8.40 11.02 16.74
C VAL A 130 -9.76 11.66 16.90
N ALA A 131 -10.41 11.46 18.04
CA ALA A 131 -11.65 12.15 18.36
C ALA A 131 -11.33 13.64 18.53
N VAL A 132 -11.84 14.49 17.63
CA VAL A 132 -11.56 15.92 17.62
C VAL A 132 -12.67 16.69 16.91
N GLU A 133 -13.05 17.80 17.52
CA GLU A 133 -14.02 18.75 16.96
C GLU A 133 -13.31 19.85 16.19
N ILE A 134 -13.34 19.80 14.86
CA ILE A 134 -12.75 20.80 13.97
C ILE A 134 -13.84 21.35 13.07
N ALA A 135 -13.90 22.67 12.93
CA ALA A 135 -14.77 23.30 11.95
C ALA A 135 -14.22 23.08 10.53
N VAL A 136 -14.99 22.39 9.71
CA VAL A 136 -14.65 22.03 8.33
C VAL A 136 -15.60 22.75 7.38
N ASN A 137 -15.07 23.37 6.35
CA ASN A 137 -15.85 23.87 5.22
C ASN A 137 -15.97 22.75 4.17
N LEU A 138 -17.19 22.29 3.96
CA LEU A 138 -17.52 21.22 3.01
C LEU A 138 -18.30 21.78 1.83
N THR A 139 -17.81 21.57 0.61
CA THR A 139 -18.48 21.98 -0.62
C THR A 139 -18.81 20.76 -1.47
N GLY A 140 -19.84 20.85 -2.34
CA GLY A 140 -20.27 19.75 -3.21
C GLY A 140 -21.46 18.93 -2.69
N LEU A 141 -21.95 19.14 -1.45
CA LEU A 141 -23.19 18.53 -0.96
C LEU A 141 -24.46 19.28 -1.40
N GLY A 142 -24.34 20.54 -1.80
CA GLY A 142 -25.44 21.40 -2.19
C GLY A 142 -24.95 22.62 -2.96
N LYS A 143 -25.81 23.65 -3.09
CA LYS A 143 -25.48 24.90 -3.79
C LYS A 143 -24.51 25.81 -3.04
N THR A 144 -24.35 25.64 -1.73
CA THR A 144 -23.53 26.49 -0.85
C THR A 144 -22.56 25.65 -0.04
N ALA A 145 -21.43 26.26 0.32
CA ALA A 145 -20.48 25.67 1.27
C ALA A 145 -21.16 25.52 2.65
N GLN A 146 -20.99 24.37 3.29
CA GLN A 146 -21.51 24.10 4.62
C GLN A 146 -20.34 24.06 5.61
N ARG A 147 -20.49 24.75 6.72
CA ARG A 147 -19.57 24.67 7.85
C ARG A 147 -20.07 23.63 8.83
N ILE A 148 -19.33 22.55 9.00
CA ILE A 148 -19.70 21.39 9.80
C ILE A 148 -18.57 21.10 10.78
N VAL A 149 -18.87 20.45 11.90
CA VAL A 149 -17.87 20.03 12.88
C VAL A 149 -17.60 18.54 12.75
N THR A 150 -16.32 18.17 12.82
CA THR A 150 -15.91 16.75 12.80
C THR A 150 -16.20 16.08 14.13
N SER A 151 -16.40 14.75 14.09
CA SER A 151 -16.37 13.90 15.29
C SER A 151 -15.00 13.23 15.46
N ASP A 152 -14.32 12.94 14.36
CA ASP A 152 -12.97 12.38 14.36
C ASP A 152 -12.20 12.74 13.08
N LEU A 153 -10.87 12.62 13.15
CA LEU A 153 -9.93 12.87 12.07
C LEU A 153 -8.89 11.73 12.01
N SER A 154 -8.55 11.30 10.79
CA SER A 154 -7.48 10.35 10.49
C SER A 154 -6.60 10.86 9.36
N GLU A 155 -5.52 10.16 9.02
CA GLU A 155 -4.70 10.51 7.84
C GLU A 155 -5.46 10.45 6.52
N GLY A 156 -6.40 9.52 6.40
CA GLY A 156 -7.14 9.29 5.15
C GLY A 156 -8.50 9.96 5.05
N GLY A 157 -8.99 10.59 6.13
CA GLY A 157 -10.34 11.15 6.13
C GLY A 157 -10.80 11.65 7.48
N LEU A 158 -12.07 12.05 7.53
CA LEU A 158 -12.74 12.54 8.71
C LEU A 158 -14.16 12.02 8.80
N ALA A 159 -14.76 12.06 9.99
CA ALA A 159 -16.16 11.79 10.18
C ALA A 159 -16.89 13.08 10.63
N VAL A 160 -18.09 13.25 10.10
CA VAL A 160 -18.97 14.39 10.38
C VAL A 160 -20.40 13.90 10.58
N GLN A 161 -21.21 14.70 11.26
CA GLN A 161 -22.66 14.52 11.25
C GLN A 161 -23.27 15.51 10.26
N LEU A 162 -23.89 14.98 9.20
CA LEU A 162 -24.54 15.80 8.18
C LEU A 162 -25.99 16.12 8.58
N PRO A 163 -26.52 17.31 8.21
CA PRO A 163 -27.93 17.63 8.43
C PRO A 163 -28.88 16.84 7.51
N THR A 164 -28.40 16.36 6.39
CA THR A 164 -29.14 15.60 5.38
C THR A 164 -28.24 14.55 4.75
N ARG A 165 -28.84 13.51 4.17
CA ARG A 165 -28.09 12.46 3.47
C ARG A 165 -27.21 13.01 2.34
N ALA A 166 -25.96 12.56 2.32
CA ALA A 166 -25.05 12.89 1.25
C ALA A 166 -25.50 12.20 -0.05
N ARG A 167 -25.56 12.95 -1.15
CA ARG A 167 -25.71 12.34 -2.48
C ARG A 167 -24.41 11.60 -2.83
N LYS A 168 -24.47 10.28 -2.97
CA LYS A 168 -23.32 9.41 -3.26
C LYS A 168 -22.55 9.72 -4.57
N LYS A 169 -23.03 10.62 -5.40
CA LYS A 169 -22.43 11.02 -6.68
C LYS A 169 -22.14 12.51 -6.69
N GLY A 170 -20.99 12.91 -6.17
CA GLY A 170 -20.50 14.27 -6.26
C GLY A 170 -19.08 14.37 -5.75
N SER A 171 -18.22 15.09 -6.44
CA SER A 171 -16.91 15.48 -5.94
C SER A 171 -17.12 16.47 -4.79
N LEU A 172 -16.68 16.09 -3.61
CA LEU A 172 -16.65 16.94 -2.44
C LEU A 172 -15.31 17.66 -2.36
N ARG A 173 -15.28 18.84 -1.76
CA ARG A 173 -14.05 19.50 -1.37
C ARG A 173 -14.12 19.84 0.11
N VAL A 174 -13.04 19.54 0.79
CA VAL A 174 -12.91 19.70 2.25
C VAL A 174 -11.81 20.70 2.53
N LYS A 175 -12.09 21.71 3.37
CA LYS A 175 -11.09 22.67 3.80
C LYS A 175 -11.19 22.91 5.31
N PHE A 176 -10.06 22.73 6.02
CA PHE A 176 -9.96 22.95 7.48
C PHE A 176 -8.53 23.25 7.90
N SER A 177 -8.37 23.84 9.10
CA SER A 177 -7.07 24.04 9.73
C SER A 177 -6.83 22.99 10.80
N LEU A 178 -5.61 22.46 10.86
CA LEU A 178 -5.21 21.49 11.89
C LEU A 178 -5.02 22.20 13.23
N PRO A 179 -5.73 21.79 14.30
CA PRO A 179 -5.64 22.44 15.61
C PRO A 179 -4.22 22.50 16.15
N GLY A 180 -3.85 23.66 16.70
CA GLY A 180 -2.52 23.91 17.25
C GLY A 180 -1.42 24.08 16.20
N THR A 181 -1.78 24.28 14.93
CA THR A 181 -0.84 24.53 13.83
C THR A 181 -1.40 25.58 12.86
N ASP A 182 -0.52 26.15 12.01
CA ASP A 182 -0.92 27.04 10.92
C ASP A 182 -1.24 26.30 9.61
N HIS A 183 -1.26 24.96 9.65
CA HIS A 183 -1.44 24.14 8.46
C HIS A 183 -2.92 24.03 8.08
N VAL A 184 -3.18 24.28 6.80
CA VAL A 184 -4.51 24.15 6.19
C VAL A 184 -4.53 22.94 5.27
N VAL A 185 -5.52 22.08 5.45
CA VAL A 185 -5.84 20.99 4.53
C VAL A 185 -6.96 21.46 3.62
N ASP A 186 -6.72 21.42 2.30
CA ASP A 186 -7.70 21.78 1.27
C ASP A 186 -7.59 20.75 0.13
N CYS A 187 -8.52 19.80 0.06
CA CYS A 187 -8.43 18.67 -0.86
C CYS A 187 -9.78 18.25 -1.42
N ALA A 188 -9.75 17.52 -2.54
CA ALA A 188 -10.91 16.77 -3.01
C ALA A 188 -11.20 15.60 -2.06
N ALA A 189 -12.46 15.23 -1.95
CA ALA A 189 -12.92 14.19 -1.05
C ALA A 189 -14.14 13.47 -1.60
N GLU A 190 -14.47 12.32 -1.00
CA GLU A 190 -15.66 11.55 -1.34
C GLU A 190 -16.31 10.93 -0.10
N VAL A 191 -17.60 10.60 -0.21
CA VAL A 191 -18.30 9.89 0.85
C VAL A 191 -17.88 8.42 0.84
N ALA A 192 -17.21 7.97 1.89
CA ALA A 192 -16.79 6.60 2.08
C ALA A 192 -17.92 5.72 2.64
N TRP A 193 -18.65 6.22 3.62
CA TRP A 193 -19.78 5.54 4.26
C TRP A 193 -20.75 6.54 4.89
N GLU A 194 -21.98 6.13 5.06
CA GLU A 194 -23.02 6.90 5.76
C GLU A 194 -23.90 5.93 6.56
N ASN A 195 -24.19 6.26 7.80
CA ASN A 195 -25.07 5.48 8.65
C ASN A 195 -26.49 6.10 8.73
N PRO A 196 -27.50 5.36 9.24
CA PRO A 196 -28.87 5.87 9.39
C PRO A 196 -28.98 7.15 10.25
N GLY A 197 -28.03 7.38 11.15
CA GLY A 197 -27.95 8.58 12.01
C GLY A 197 -27.29 9.77 11.35
N LEU A 198 -27.06 9.76 10.03
CA LEU A 198 -26.40 10.82 9.25
C LEU A 198 -24.92 11.07 9.63
N HIS A 199 -24.32 10.18 10.43
CA HIS A 199 -22.87 10.16 10.56
C HIS A 199 -22.27 9.69 9.26
N THR A 200 -21.35 10.47 8.71
CA THR A 200 -20.79 10.27 7.37
C THR A 200 -19.29 10.30 7.46
N GLY A 201 -18.65 9.23 6.98
CA GLY A 201 -17.20 9.18 6.77
C GLY A 201 -16.86 9.78 5.42
N ILE A 202 -15.94 10.73 5.42
CA ILE A 202 -15.44 11.42 4.24
C ILE A 202 -13.98 11.03 4.07
N ARG A 203 -13.64 10.49 2.90
CA ARG A 203 -12.28 10.11 2.52
C ARG A 203 -11.63 11.20 1.70
N PHE A 204 -10.39 11.55 2.01
CA PHE A 204 -9.58 12.45 1.20
C PHE A 204 -9.09 11.73 -0.06
N VAL A 205 -9.20 12.38 -1.23
CA VAL A 205 -8.84 11.77 -2.51
C VAL A 205 -7.55 12.38 -3.06
N ASP A 206 -7.37 13.69 -2.92
CA ASP A 206 -6.30 14.45 -3.57
C ASP A 206 -5.54 15.28 -2.52
N LEU A 207 -4.82 14.59 -1.63
CA LEU A 207 -3.93 15.24 -0.68
C LEU A 207 -2.57 15.50 -1.33
N THR A 208 -2.07 16.72 -1.23
CA THR A 208 -0.68 17.01 -1.55
C THR A 208 0.25 16.27 -0.57
N ARG A 209 1.51 16.06 -0.97
CA ARG A 209 2.52 15.44 -0.11
C ARG A 209 2.68 16.20 1.21
N GLU A 210 2.71 17.52 1.16
CA GLU A 210 2.83 18.37 2.35
C GLU A 210 1.63 18.19 3.28
N GLN A 211 0.40 18.24 2.75
CA GLN A 211 -0.81 18.03 3.53
C GLN A 211 -0.84 16.63 4.17
N ARG A 212 -0.40 15.60 3.46
CA ARG A 212 -0.30 14.24 4.00
C ARG A 212 0.73 14.17 5.13
N THR A 213 1.89 14.82 4.97
CA THR A 213 2.92 14.89 6.01
C THR A 213 2.41 15.62 7.26
N TYR A 214 1.69 16.72 7.11
CA TYR A 214 1.10 17.45 8.24
C TYR A 214 0.04 16.63 8.95
N LEU A 215 -0.86 15.99 8.23
CA LEU A 215 -1.88 15.09 8.80
C LEU A 215 -1.24 13.92 9.55
N LYS A 216 -0.26 13.27 8.95
CA LYS A 216 0.52 12.18 9.56
C LYS A 216 1.16 12.62 10.88
N SER A 217 1.88 13.73 10.85
CA SER A 217 2.55 14.29 12.03
C SER A 217 1.56 14.69 13.12
N TRP A 218 0.42 15.27 12.73
CA TRP A 218 -0.61 15.70 13.65
C TRP A 218 -1.29 14.49 14.32
N VAL A 219 -1.73 13.50 13.55
CA VAL A 219 -2.34 12.25 14.07
C VAL A 219 -1.39 11.51 15.00
N THR A 220 -0.12 11.35 14.60
CA THR A 220 0.91 10.69 15.43
C THR A 220 1.12 11.41 16.77
N ARG A 221 1.10 12.74 16.77
CA ARG A 221 1.26 13.54 17.99
C ARG A 221 0.08 13.39 18.96
N HIS A 222 -1.14 13.23 18.43
CA HIS A 222 -2.37 13.13 19.23
C HIS A 222 -2.77 11.69 19.57
N CYS A 223 -2.06 10.71 19.04
CA CYS A 223 -2.20 9.29 19.37
C CYS A 223 -0.85 8.70 19.79
N PRO A 224 -0.43 8.88 21.05
CA PRO A 224 0.87 8.37 21.53
C PRO A 224 0.95 6.84 21.52
N GLU A 225 -0.16 6.14 21.36
CA GLU A 225 -0.22 4.68 21.22
C GLU A 225 0.22 4.18 19.84
N ILE A 226 0.39 5.08 18.86
CA ILE A 226 0.90 4.72 17.54
C ILE A 226 2.39 4.41 17.66
N GLU A 227 2.76 3.20 17.29
CA GLU A 227 4.16 2.79 17.23
C GLU A 227 4.95 3.64 16.24
N LYS A 228 6.20 3.93 16.57
CA LYS A 228 7.12 4.61 15.64
C LYS A 228 7.26 3.77 14.37
N GLU A 229 7.30 4.46 13.24
CA GLU A 229 7.57 3.82 11.95
C GLU A 229 8.91 3.12 11.96
N ASP A 230 9.00 2.06 11.19
CA ASP A 230 10.28 1.42 10.93
C ASP A 230 11.10 2.35 10.02
N PRO A 231 12.43 2.36 10.16
CA PRO A 231 13.27 3.19 9.28
C PRO A 231 13.09 2.77 7.82
N PRO A 232 13.30 3.71 6.87
CA PRO A 232 13.31 3.40 5.46
C PRO A 232 14.21 2.20 5.14
N VAL A 233 13.79 1.38 4.21
CA VAL A 233 14.53 0.18 3.82
C VAL A 233 15.48 0.52 2.68
N PRO A 234 16.82 0.34 2.86
CA PRO A 234 17.75 0.52 1.78
C PRO A 234 17.54 -0.55 0.70
N CYS A 235 17.60 -0.13 -0.56
CA CYS A 235 17.44 -1.01 -1.71
C CYS A 235 18.38 -0.62 -2.84
N LYS A 236 18.51 -1.50 -3.84
CA LYS A 236 19.36 -1.29 -4.99
C LYS A 236 18.54 -1.09 -6.25
N LEU A 237 18.89 -0.06 -7.02
CA LEU A 237 18.28 0.21 -8.30
C LEU A 237 18.85 -0.74 -9.36
N THR A 238 18.01 -1.53 -9.99
CA THR A 238 18.42 -2.40 -11.09
C THR A 238 18.00 -1.84 -12.44
N ASP A 239 16.82 -1.24 -12.50
CA ASP A 239 16.29 -0.62 -13.69
C ASP A 239 15.48 0.64 -13.37
N LEU A 240 15.52 1.64 -14.27
CA LEU A 240 14.81 2.93 -14.11
C LEU A 240 14.32 3.43 -15.46
N SER A 241 13.05 3.76 -15.50
CA SER A 241 12.37 4.38 -16.64
C SER A 241 11.58 5.63 -16.19
N PRO A 242 11.09 6.47 -17.09
CA PRO A 242 10.22 7.57 -16.70
C PRO A 242 8.94 7.15 -15.97
N GLY A 243 8.42 5.94 -16.22
CA GLY A 243 7.19 5.43 -15.63
C GLY A 243 7.36 4.55 -14.40
N GLY A 244 8.58 4.10 -14.09
CA GLY A 244 8.79 3.18 -12.97
C GLY A 244 10.23 2.72 -12.81
N CYS A 245 10.44 1.86 -11.80
CA CYS A 245 11.75 1.28 -11.52
C CYS A 245 11.63 -0.15 -11.03
N TYR A 246 12.74 -0.89 -11.08
CA TYR A 246 12.88 -2.16 -10.37
C TYR A 246 13.89 -2.02 -9.24
N LEU A 247 13.46 -2.43 -8.04
CA LEU A 247 14.23 -2.34 -6.80
C LEU A 247 14.59 -3.75 -6.33
N GLU A 248 15.89 -4.04 -6.23
CA GLU A 248 16.42 -5.26 -5.65
C GLU A 248 16.49 -5.11 -4.12
N MET A 249 15.83 -6.01 -3.40
CA MET A 249 15.80 -6.04 -1.95
C MET A 249 15.37 -7.42 -1.43
N PRO A 250 15.88 -7.87 -0.27
CA PRO A 250 15.57 -9.19 0.25
C PRO A 250 14.14 -9.35 0.78
N SER A 251 13.49 -8.25 1.10
CA SER A 251 12.13 -8.25 1.68
C SER A 251 11.25 -7.24 0.94
N PRO A 252 10.84 -7.54 -0.31
CA PRO A 252 10.03 -6.64 -1.13
C PRO A 252 8.62 -6.48 -0.54
N PHE A 253 8.04 -5.30 -0.78
CA PHE A 253 6.64 -5.06 -0.44
C PHE A 253 5.72 -5.77 -1.44
N PRO A 254 4.53 -6.20 -1.00
CA PRO A 254 3.60 -6.93 -1.86
C PRO A 254 3.02 -6.05 -2.96
N VAL A 255 2.50 -6.71 -3.99
CA VAL A 255 1.76 -6.04 -5.07
C VAL A 255 0.63 -5.19 -4.50
N ARG A 256 0.41 -4.01 -5.08
CA ARG A 256 -0.53 -2.98 -4.62
C ARG A 256 -0.11 -2.21 -3.36
N SER A 257 1.10 -2.40 -2.86
CA SER A 257 1.64 -1.50 -1.85
C SER A 257 1.95 -0.14 -2.47
N ARG A 258 1.50 0.93 -1.82
CA ARG A 258 1.97 2.27 -2.10
C ARG A 258 3.28 2.49 -1.36
N VAL A 259 4.26 3.01 -2.07
CA VAL A 259 5.60 3.23 -1.52
C VAL A 259 6.09 4.63 -1.87
N LEU A 260 6.86 5.20 -0.97
CA LEU A 260 7.65 6.39 -1.21
C LEU A 260 9.09 5.97 -1.45
N ILE A 261 9.65 6.31 -2.60
CA ILE A 261 11.03 6.01 -2.96
C ILE A 261 11.82 7.31 -2.90
N GLN A 262 12.89 7.29 -2.13
CA GLN A 262 13.88 8.35 -2.08
C GLN A 262 15.14 7.89 -2.80
N MET A 263 15.54 8.61 -3.83
CA MET A 263 16.74 8.35 -4.61
C MET A 263 17.71 9.52 -4.49
N ARG A 264 18.97 9.25 -4.22
CA ARG A 264 20.03 10.27 -4.13
C ARG A 264 21.18 9.92 -5.05
N ASN A 265 21.61 10.88 -5.84
CA ASN A 265 22.81 10.77 -6.68
C ASN A 265 23.60 12.08 -6.59
N SER A 266 24.74 12.04 -5.89
CA SER A 266 25.54 13.23 -5.60
C SER A 266 24.68 14.36 -4.99
N ASP A 267 24.51 15.47 -5.70
CA ASP A 267 23.75 16.64 -5.25
C ASP A 267 22.25 16.60 -5.62
N LEU A 268 21.83 15.58 -6.38
CA LEU A 268 20.46 15.47 -6.83
C LEU A 268 19.66 14.46 -5.99
N SER A 269 18.59 14.93 -5.38
CA SER A 269 17.64 14.07 -4.68
C SER A 269 16.30 14.04 -5.39
N LEU A 270 15.71 12.86 -5.53
CA LEU A 270 14.41 12.63 -6.10
C LEU A 270 13.55 11.86 -5.11
N HIS A 271 12.30 12.31 -4.93
CA HIS A 271 11.30 11.60 -4.13
C HIS A 271 10.12 11.29 -5.03
N VAL A 272 9.78 10.02 -5.14
CA VAL A 272 8.69 9.55 -6.02
C VAL A 272 7.76 8.64 -5.24
N GLU A 273 6.46 8.91 -5.35
CA GLU A 273 5.43 7.97 -4.92
C GLU A 273 5.20 6.95 -6.03
N GLY A 274 5.00 5.69 -5.64
CA GLY A 274 4.72 4.63 -6.59
C GLY A 274 3.86 3.52 -6.00
N VAL A 275 3.45 2.62 -6.88
CA VAL A 275 2.69 1.42 -6.52
C VAL A 275 3.46 0.19 -6.99
N VAL A 276 3.62 -0.77 -6.11
CA VAL A 276 4.22 -2.05 -6.45
C VAL A 276 3.28 -2.82 -7.37
N ARG A 277 3.73 -3.09 -8.60
CA ARG A 277 2.97 -3.84 -9.61
C ARG A 277 3.45 -5.29 -9.76
N VAL A 278 4.71 -5.51 -9.47
CA VAL A 278 5.32 -6.86 -9.53
C VAL A 278 6.14 -7.06 -8.26
N MET A 279 6.06 -8.25 -7.68
CA MET A 279 6.87 -8.64 -6.53
C MET A 279 7.46 -10.01 -6.77
N HIS A 280 8.78 -10.11 -6.67
CA HIS A 280 9.51 -11.38 -6.70
C HIS A 280 10.06 -11.63 -5.29
N PRO A 281 9.55 -12.64 -4.58
CA PRO A 281 10.01 -12.93 -3.23
C PRO A 281 11.53 -13.04 -3.14
N GLU A 282 12.13 -12.43 -2.12
CA GLU A 282 13.58 -12.44 -1.84
C GLU A 282 14.48 -11.82 -2.93
N THR A 283 13.90 -11.32 -4.01
CA THR A 283 14.65 -10.73 -5.14
C THR A 283 14.41 -9.23 -5.23
N GLY A 284 13.15 -8.82 -5.26
CA GLY A 284 12.81 -7.40 -5.40
C GLY A 284 11.40 -7.13 -5.90
N MET A 285 11.17 -5.89 -6.30
CA MET A 285 9.86 -5.43 -6.74
C MET A 285 9.93 -4.41 -7.87
N GLY A 286 8.96 -4.47 -8.78
CA GLY A 286 8.72 -3.47 -9.82
C GLY A 286 7.70 -2.45 -9.32
N VAL A 287 8.06 -1.17 -9.40
CA VAL A 287 7.24 -0.06 -8.94
C VAL A 287 6.87 0.85 -10.11
N GLU A 288 5.57 1.09 -10.27
CA GLU A 288 5.03 2.10 -11.19
C GLU A 288 4.95 3.45 -10.46
N PHE A 289 5.45 4.52 -11.07
CA PHE A 289 5.44 5.84 -10.48
C PHE A 289 4.07 6.50 -10.61
N LEU A 290 3.56 7.04 -9.52
CA LEU A 290 2.36 7.88 -9.51
C LEU A 290 2.75 9.32 -9.88
N GLN A 291 2.72 9.62 -11.17
CA GLN A 291 3.07 10.95 -11.70
C GLN A 291 1.80 11.72 -12.05
N SER A 292 1.30 12.52 -11.12
CA SER A 292 0.10 13.35 -11.32
C SER A 292 0.38 14.67 -12.02
N THR A 293 1.64 15.12 -12.10
CA THR A 293 2.01 16.42 -12.69
C THR A 293 3.17 16.32 -13.67
N GLY A 294 3.16 17.18 -14.70
CA GLY A 294 4.27 17.29 -15.66
C GLY A 294 5.61 17.64 -14.99
N GLN A 295 5.58 18.36 -13.86
CA GLN A 295 6.78 18.71 -13.10
C GLN A 295 7.43 17.47 -12.47
N GLN A 296 6.64 16.54 -11.92
CA GLN A 296 7.17 15.28 -11.37
C GLN A 296 7.84 14.44 -12.46
N ARG A 297 7.22 14.37 -13.65
CA ARG A 297 7.81 13.67 -14.79
C ARG A 297 9.15 14.27 -15.20
N GLN A 298 9.26 15.61 -15.28
CA GLN A 298 10.53 16.29 -15.58
C GLN A 298 11.59 16.05 -14.52
N GLN A 299 11.23 15.96 -13.24
CA GLN A 299 12.18 15.65 -12.17
C GLN A 299 12.75 14.23 -12.33
N VAL A 300 11.92 13.25 -12.64
CA VAL A 300 12.36 11.87 -12.92
C VAL A 300 13.28 11.83 -14.15
N GLU A 301 12.93 12.52 -15.24
CA GLU A 301 13.76 12.57 -16.44
C GLU A 301 15.13 13.23 -16.17
N LYS A 302 15.16 14.32 -15.41
CA LYS A 302 16.42 14.96 -14.99
C LYS A 302 17.29 14.01 -14.15
N PHE A 303 16.66 13.24 -13.25
CA PHE A 303 17.38 12.26 -12.45
C PHE A 303 17.97 11.14 -13.32
N ILE A 304 17.19 10.61 -14.28
CA ILE A 304 17.67 9.61 -15.25
C ILE A 304 18.87 10.14 -16.04
N HIS A 305 18.81 11.41 -16.48
CA HIS A 305 19.94 12.05 -17.18
C HIS A 305 21.19 12.16 -16.31
N SER A 306 21.03 12.48 -15.01
CA SER A 306 22.17 12.56 -14.08
C SER A 306 22.87 11.21 -13.91
N LEU A 307 22.13 10.10 -13.89
CA LEU A 307 22.71 8.76 -13.81
C LEU A 307 23.50 8.34 -15.05
N LYS A 308 23.10 8.81 -16.23
CA LYS A 308 23.79 8.51 -17.49
C LYS A 308 25.17 9.21 -17.58
N ASN A 309 25.32 10.34 -16.92
CA ASN A 309 26.53 11.15 -16.98
C ASN A 309 27.60 10.73 -15.97
N VAL A 310 27.27 9.88 -15.00
CA VAL A 310 28.20 9.40 -13.97
C VAL A 310 28.32 7.88 -14.09
N ALA A 311 29.31 7.40 -14.82
CA ALA A 311 29.46 6.00 -15.26
C ALA A 311 29.68 4.97 -14.13
N SER A 312 29.80 5.35 -12.84
CA SER A 312 30.09 4.41 -11.75
C SER A 312 29.40 4.66 -10.41
N ALA A 313 28.55 5.67 -10.27
CA ALA A 313 27.87 5.91 -9.01
C ALA A 313 26.52 5.17 -8.97
N GLN A 314 26.41 4.15 -8.13
CA GLN A 314 25.11 3.61 -7.77
C GLN A 314 24.41 4.65 -6.89
N PRO A 315 23.18 5.08 -7.22
CA PRO A 315 22.44 6.00 -6.38
C PRO A 315 22.08 5.32 -5.05
N GLU A 316 22.09 6.09 -3.98
CA GLU A 316 21.54 5.64 -2.70
C GLU A 316 20.02 5.66 -2.81
N LEU A 317 19.38 4.53 -2.48
CA LEU A 317 17.94 4.40 -2.50
C LEU A 317 17.40 3.88 -1.19
N GLU A 318 16.31 4.50 -0.78
CA GLU A 318 15.52 4.09 0.36
C GLU A 318 14.05 4.03 -0.04
N VAL A 319 13.34 3.05 0.51
CA VAL A 319 11.91 2.86 0.26
C VAL A 319 11.14 2.75 1.56
N GLU A 320 10.02 3.44 1.65
CA GLU A 320 9.07 3.39 2.77
C GLU A 320 7.69 2.98 2.27
N PRO A 321 6.95 2.12 3.00
CA PRO A 321 5.56 1.84 2.66
C PRO A 321 4.65 2.99 3.11
N GLU A 322 3.67 3.32 2.26
CA GLU A 322 2.61 4.27 2.59
C GLU A 322 1.23 3.60 2.77
N GLY A 323 1.18 2.27 2.72
CA GLY A 323 -0.02 1.45 2.87
C GLY A 323 -0.38 0.69 1.60
N MET A 324 -1.53 0.05 1.64
CA MET A 324 -2.07 -0.68 0.49
C MET A 324 -2.98 0.21 -0.36
N GLU A 325 -2.99 -0.02 -1.67
CA GLU A 325 -4.02 0.53 -2.56
C GLU A 325 -5.38 -0.01 -2.14
N GLU A 326 -6.36 0.86 -1.95
CA GLU A 326 -7.73 0.41 -1.73
C GLU A 326 -8.24 -0.29 -2.98
N SER A 327 -8.95 -1.42 -2.80
CA SER A 327 -9.60 -2.11 -3.90
C SER A 327 -10.75 -1.23 -4.42
N CYS A 328 -10.47 -0.35 -5.35
CA CYS A 328 -11.48 0.02 -6.33
C CYS A 328 -11.61 -1.20 -7.24
N GLU A 329 -12.77 -1.87 -7.24
CA GLU A 329 -13.12 -2.67 -8.41
C GLU A 329 -12.95 -1.77 -9.62
N PRO A 330 -12.19 -2.18 -10.65
CA PRO A 330 -12.05 -1.38 -11.83
C PRO A 330 -13.46 -1.22 -12.42
N ALA A 331 -13.98 0.00 -12.40
CA ALA A 331 -15.09 0.32 -13.28
C ALA A 331 -14.62 -0.04 -14.70
N PRO A 332 -15.43 -0.73 -15.51
CA PRO A 332 -15.06 -1.06 -16.87
C PRO A 332 -14.82 0.26 -17.60
N THR A 333 -13.56 0.61 -17.80
CA THR A 333 -13.17 1.74 -18.64
C THR A 333 -13.43 1.35 -20.08
N ALA A 334 -14.52 1.89 -20.60
CA ALA A 334 -14.74 1.96 -22.03
C ALA A 334 -13.62 2.80 -22.67
N GLY A 335 -12.90 2.19 -23.60
CA GLY A 335 -12.22 2.80 -24.74
C GLY A 335 -11.24 3.95 -24.45
N GLY A 336 -9.99 3.62 -24.44
CA GLY A 336 -8.87 4.52 -24.69
C GLY A 336 -7.75 3.66 -25.30
N ASP A 337 -7.50 3.87 -26.58
CA ASP A 337 -6.37 3.34 -27.33
C ASP A 337 -5.07 3.83 -26.67
N ASP A 338 -4.47 3.01 -25.85
CA ASP A 338 -3.06 3.11 -25.52
C ASP A 338 -2.48 1.69 -25.52
N ASP A 339 -1.86 1.38 -26.64
CA ASP A 339 -1.13 0.16 -26.94
C ASP A 339 0.20 0.11 -26.15
N ASP A 340 0.13 0.36 -24.84
CA ASP A 340 1.27 0.18 -23.94
C ASP A 340 1.26 -1.27 -23.39
N SER A 341 1.99 -2.13 -24.10
CA SER A 341 2.10 -3.54 -23.78
C SER A 341 2.60 -3.81 -22.35
N LEU A 342 3.35 -2.89 -21.74
CA LEU A 342 3.78 -2.94 -20.35
C LEU A 342 2.63 -2.63 -19.38
N LEU A 343 1.78 -1.67 -19.70
CA LEU A 343 0.63 -1.33 -18.89
C LEU A 343 -0.42 -2.46 -18.89
N GLU A 344 -0.58 -3.16 -20.02
CA GLU A 344 -1.38 -4.37 -20.12
C GLU A 344 -0.79 -5.53 -19.32
N LEU A 345 0.52 -5.71 -19.37
CA LEU A 345 1.23 -6.70 -18.57
C LEU A 345 1.11 -6.43 -17.06
N PHE A 346 1.21 -5.17 -16.64
CA PHE A 346 0.97 -4.74 -15.26
C PHE A 346 -0.51 -4.93 -14.84
N ARG A 347 -1.45 -4.64 -15.73
CA ARG A 347 -2.89 -4.82 -15.45
C ARG A 347 -3.31 -6.28 -15.36
N ARG A 348 -2.69 -7.16 -16.09
CA ARG A 348 -2.93 -8.62 -16.03
C ARG A 348 -2.42 -9.25 -14.72
N GLY A 349 -1.69 -8.47 -13.87
CA GLY A 349 -1.46 -8.76 -12.45
C GLY A 349 -0.80 -10.09 -12.14
N ALA A 350 -0.17 -10.72 -13.11
CA ALA A 350 0.33 -12.06 -12.95
C ALA A 350 1.72 -12.14 -13.59
N GLU A 351 2.74 -12.35 -12.78
CA GLU A 351 3.74 -13.35 -13.08
C GLU A 351 4.56 -13.17 -14.35
N LEU A 352 5.13 -12.02 -14.48
CA LEU A 352 6.32 -11.96 -15.30
C LEU A 352 7.49 -12.49 -14.49
N LYS A 353 8.16 -13.53 -14.98
CA LYS A 353 9.51 -13.82 -14.50
C LYS A 353 10.33 -12.55 -14.65
N ALA A 354 11.23 -12.28 -13.72
CA ALA A 354 12.09 -11.08 -13.77
C ALA A 354 12.71 -10.88 -15.16
N GLU A 355 13.07 -11.97 -15.85
CA GLU A 355 13.62 -11.98 -17.21
C GLU A 355 12.64 -11.46 -18.27
N ASP A 356 11.35 -11.79 -18.16
CA ASP A 356 10.32 -11.35 -19.12
C ASP A 356 9.97 -9.88 -18.91
N PHE A 357 9.94 -9.43 -17.66
CA PHE A 357 9.79 -8.01 -17.29
C PHE A 357 10.95 -7.17 -17.82
N HIS A 358 12.18 -7.61 -17.61
CA HIS A 358 13.37 -6.94 -18.15
C HIS A 358 13.42 -6.94 -19.67
N ARG A 359 12.91 -8.01 -20.31
CA ARG A 359 12.83 -8.10 -21.77
C ARG A 359 11.84 -7.08 -22.34
N GLU A 360 10.69 -6.91 -21.71
CA GLU A 360 9.66 -5.98 -22.17
C GLU A 360 10.06 -4.53 -21.93
N LEU A 361 10.69 -4.21 -20.79
CA LEU A 361 11.32 -2.91 -20.55
C LEU A 361 12.39 -2.56 -21.59
N LYS A 362 13.20 -3.54 -22.02
CA LYS A 362 14.21 -3.36 -23.10
C LYS A 362 13.56 -3.06 -24.45
N LYS A 363 12.45 -3.72 -24.80
CA LYS A 363 11.71 -3.46 -26.03
C LYS A 363 11.16 -2.05 -26.10
N GLN A 364 10.56 -1.54 -25.01
CA GLN A 364 10.08 -0.15 -24.98
C GLN A 364 11.20 0.89 -25.13
N ARG A 365 12.39 0.58 -24.63
CA ARG A 365 13.56 1.45 -24.83
C ARG A 365 14.02 1.47 -26.29
N GLY A 366 13.90 0.33 -27.01
CA GLY A 366 14.25 0.23 -28.43
C GLY A 366 13.28 0.97 -29.35
N SER A 367 11.97 0.79 -29.13
CA SER A 367 10.94 1.42 -29.98
C SER A 367 10.85 2.94 -29.87
N ARG A 368 11.20 3.53 -28.71
CA ARG A 368 11.27 5.00 -28.55
C ARG A 368 12.52 5.62 -29.17
N GLY A 369 13.60 4.87 -29.34
CA GLY A 369 14.80 5.32 -30.05
C GLY A 369 14.56 5.48 -31.56
N GLU A 370 13.73 4.64 -32.15
CA GLU A 370 13.38 4.71 -33.58
C GLU A 370 12.35 5.80 -33.89
N ALA A 371 11.39 6.04 -33.00
CA ALA A 371 10.41 7.12 -33.17
C ALA A 371 11.04 8.53 -33.06
N ALA A 372 12.10 8.70 -32.27
CA ALA A 372 12.83 9.96 -32.16
C ALA A 372 13.69 10.24 -33.40
N ASN A 373 14.14 9.21 -34.13
CA ASN A 373 14.92 9.37 -35.36
C ASN A 373 14.02 9.59 -36.60
N ALA A 374 12.75 9.19 -36.55
CA ALA A 374 11.80 9.40 -37.67
C ALA A 374 11.17 10.81 -37.69
N ALA A 375 11.30 11.58 -36.62
CA ALA A 375 10.78 12.96 -36.52
C ALA A 375 11.82 14.03 -36.92
N THR A 376 12.99 13.62 -37.42
CA THR A 376 14.11 14.55 -37.80
C THR A 376 14.57 14.32 -39.25
N LEU A 377 13.67 13.85 -40.13
CA LEU A 377 13.87 13.83 -41.59
C LEU A 377 12.77 14.58 -42.30
#